data_23ff670aeab40bd110fa80f942d73e59
#
_entry.id   23ff670aeab40bd110fa80f942d73e59
#
_cell.length_a   1.000
_cell.length_b   1.000
_cell.length_c   1.000
_cell.angle_alpha   90.00
_cell.angle_beta   90.00
_cell.angle_gamma   90.00
#
_symmetry.space_group_name_H-M   'P 1'
#
loop_
_entity.id
_entity.type
_entity.pdbx_description
1 polymer ?
#
loop_
_entity_poly.entity_id
_entity_poly.type
_entity_poly.pdbx_seq_one_letter_code
_entity_poly.pdbx_strand_id
1 'polypeptide(L)'
;VADAARELGYPDQPVVVKPPVSNGMRGFRVLTERSLTRDQFLNTKPEGVELPLDALLAMDLGKEPWPELLVTEYLPGMEYSVDAFLGEAGGVAVPRRRDHIRSGISFRTTVEAREDLSEATLLAGRHLGLRFAFGFQFKLDTEGQPRVLECNPRVQGTMVASALAGVNCIWLAVEEAMGQAPGVEDLCAGKGEFHRYWGGVNEVGQDIRDFNNAA
;
A
#
# COMPACT_ATOMS: atom_id res chain seq x y z
N VAL A 1 -16.34 -2.12 17.76
CA VAL A 1 -14.95 -2.55 17.64
C VAL A 1 -14.71 -3.82 18.43
N ALA A 2 -14.95 -3.83 19.75
CA ALA A 2 -14.65 -4.97 20.62
C ALA A 2 -15.31 -6.28 20.16
N ASP A 3 -16.60 -6.24 19.80
CA ASP A 3 -17.33 -7.44 19.37
C ASP A 3 -16.79 -7.95 18.04
N ALA A 4 -16.58 -7.08 17.07
CA ALA A 4 -15.98 -7.44 15.78
C ALA A 4 -14.55 -8.00 15.93
N ALA A 5 -13.75 -7.46 16.85
CA ALA A 5 -12.42 -7.99 17.14
C ALA A 5 -12.50 -9.43 17.68
N ARG A 6 -13.43 -9.70 18.61
CA ARG A 6 -13.65 -11.06 19.16
C ARG A 6 -14.14 -12.05 18.10
N GLU A 7 -15.04 -11.62 17.21
CA GLU A 7 -15.53 -12.44 16.09
C GLU A 7 -14.39 -12.86 15.14
N LEU A 8 -13.36 -12.01 15.00
CA LEU A 8 -12.16 -12.27 14.20
C LEU A 8 -11.04 -13.00 14.96
N GLY A 9 -11.31 -13.45 16.21
CA GLY A 9 -10.42 -14.29 16.98
C GLY A 9 -9.52 -13.60 17.99
N TYR A 10 -9.70 -12.28 18.25
CA TYR A 10 -8.99 -11.61 19.33
C TYR A 10 -9.40 -12.17 20.71
N PRO A 11 -8.51 -12.40 21.67
CA PRO A 11 -7.08 -12.04 21.71
C PRO A 11 -6.11 -13.07 21.12
N ASP A 12 -6.57 -14.27 20.78
CA ASP A 12 -5.72 -15.38 20.32
C ASP A 12 -5.08 -15.08 18.96
N GLN A 13 -5.80 -14.33 18.12
CA GLN A 13 -5.33 -13.83 16.84
C GLN A 13 -5.26 -12.28 16.86
N PRO A 14 -4.18 -11.69 16.30
CA PRO A 14 -4.15 -10.25 16.10
C PRO A 14 -5.22 -9.83 15.07
N VAL A 15 -5.78 -8.65 15.25
CA VAL A 15 -6.74 -8.05 14.30
C VAL A 15 -6.31 -6.63 13.95
N VAL A 16 -6.79 -6.13 12.83
CA VAL A 16 -6.47 -4.78 12.36
C VAL A 16 -7.66 -3.86 12.55
N VAL A 17 -7.42 -2.66 13.06
CA VAL A 17 -8.39 -1.56 13.11
C VAL A 17 -7.87 -0.40 12.29
N LYS A 18 -8.73 0.16 11.43
CA LYS A 18 -8.40 1.31 10.61
C LYS A 18 -9.65 2.12 10.22
N PRO A 19 -9.53 3.42 9.94
CA PRO A 19 -10.62 4.16 9.32
C PRO A 19 -10.91 3.63 7.91
N PRO A 20 -12.18 3.69 7.43
CA PRO A 20 -12.53 3.28 6.07
C PRO A 20 -11.84 4.11 5.00
N VAL A 21 -11.60 5.39 5.29
CA VAL A 21 -10.83 6.31 4.42
C VAL A 21 -9.72 6.97 5.22
N SER A 22 -8.48 6.78 4.78
CA SER A 22 -7.29 7.34 5.45
C SER A 22 -6.12 7.46 4.48
N ASN A 23 -5.01 8.03 4.96
CA ASN A 23 -3.75 8.08 4.21
C ASN A 23 -2.54 7.94 5.15
N GLY A 24 -1.44 7.39 4.63
CA GLY A 24 -0.16 7.31 5.35
C GLY A 24 -0.25 6.56 6.67
N MET A 25 -1.01 5.48 6.74
CA MET A 25 -1.24 4.64 7.93
C MET A 25 -1.86 5.38 9.14
N ARG A 26 -2.47 6.56 8.93
CA ARG A 26 -3.14 7.26 10.03
C ARG A 26 -4.35 6.46 10.50
N GLY A 27 -4.42 6.23 11.83
CA GLY A 27 -5.49 5.44 12.44
C GLY A 27 -5.37 3.92 12.25
N PHE A 28 -4.39 3.42 11.49
CA PHE A 28 -4.11 1.99 11.39
C PHE A 28 -3.49 1.49 12.69
N ARG A 29 -4.05 0.42 13.25
CA ARG A 29 -3.49 -0.28 14.43
C ARG A 29 -3.69 -1.78 14.29
N VAL A 30 -2.72 -2.51 14.83
CA VAL A 30 -2.81 -3.96 15.04
C VAL A 30 -3.15 -4.18 16.52
N LEU A 31 -4.32 -4.75 16.78
CA LEU A 31 -4.71 -5.12 18.14
C LEU A 31 -4.11 -6.48 18.47
N THR A 32 -3.36 -6.54 19.54
CA THR A 32 -2.68 -7.76 20.01
C THR A 32 -2.39 -7.69 21.49
N GLU A 33 -2.47 -8.84 22.18
CA GLU A 33 -2.04 -9.01 23.57
C GLU A 33 -0.60 -9.54 23.67
N ARG A 34 0.11 -9.63 22.55
CA ARG A 34 1.50 -10.10 22.57
C ARG A 34 2.37 -9.13 23.36
N SER A 35 2.98 -9.63 24.43
CA SER A 35 4.02 -8.89 25.13
C SER A 35 5.30 -8.89 24.31
N LEU A 36 6.01 -7.75 24.34
CA LEU A 36 7.34 -7.68 23.77
C LEU A 36 8.28 -8.64 24.51
N THR A 37 9.03 -9.44 23.78
CA THR A 37 10.15 -10.18 24.35
C THR A 37 11.28 -9.22 24.73
N ARG A 38 12.19 -9.65 25.62
CA ARG A 38 13.39 -8.84 25.96
C ARG A 38 14.20 -8.49 24.72
N ASP A 39 14.34 -9.41 23.78
CA ASP A 39 15.08 -9.19 22.55
C ASP A 39 14.41 -8.14 21.67
N GLN A 40 13.11 -8.24 21.47
CA GLN A 40 12.31 -7.25 20.72
C GLN A 40 12.41 -5.86 21.38
N PHE A 41 12.31 -5.79 22.71
CA PHE A 41 12.43 -4.54 23.43
C PHE A 41 13.79 -3.86 23.23
N LEU A 42 14.88 -4.64 23.21
CA LEU A 42 16.23 -4.10 23.09
C LEU A 42 16.66 -3.82 21.64
N ASN A 43 16.20 -4.62 20.69
CA ASN A 43 16.78 -4.68 19.34
C ASN A 43 15.83 -4.27 18.22
N THR A 44 14.52 -4.05 18.51
CA THR A 44 13.54 -3.65 17.50
C THR A 44 13.12 -2.20 17.73
N LYS A 45 13.11 -1.41 16.64
CA LYS A 45 12.57 -0.06 16.71
C LYS A 45 11.06 -0.12 16.87
N PRO A 46 10.46 0.62 17.83
CA PRO A 46 9.02 0.66 17.99
C PRO A 46 8.36 1.29 16.75
N GLU A 47 7.47 0.57 16.12
CA GLU A 47 6.69 1.08 14.98
C GLU A 47 5.41 1.80 15.43
N GLY A 48 5.00 1.61 16.69
CA GLY A 48 3.85 2.29 17.29
C GLY A 48 2.49 1.90 16.70
N VAL A 49 2.44 0.76 15.96
CA VAL A 49 1.21 0.28 15.32
C VAL A 49 0.48 -0.76 16.15
N GLU A 50 1.16 -1.44 17.08
CA GLU A 50 0.60 -2.47 17.93
C GLU A 50 0.12 -1.89 19.26
N LEU A 51 -1.07 -2.29 19.69
CA LEU A 51 -1.59 -1.98 21.02
C LEU A 51 -2.66 -3.00 21.43
N PRO A 52 -2.88 -3.22 22.74
CA PRO A 52 -3.98 -4.05 23.22
C PRO A 52 -5.34 -3.34 23.02
N LEU A 53 -6.40 -4.14 22.89
CA LEU A 53 -7.76 -3.62 22.71
C LEU A 53 -8.16 -2.65 23.81
N ASP A 54 -7.84 -2.98 25.06
CA ASP A 54 -8.18 -2.14 26.21
C ASP A 54 -7.53 -0.75 26.14
N ALA A 55 -6.30 -0.68 25.65
CA ALA A 55 -5.63 0.59 25.43
C ALA A 55 -6.31 1.44 24.34
N LEU A 56 -6.80 0.80 23.28
CA LEU A 56 -7.59 1.48 22.26
C LEU A 56 -8.90 2.02 22.85
N LEU A 57 -9.65 1.19 23.59
CA LEU A 57 -10.93 1.56 24.19
C LEU A 57 -10.80 2.62 25.30
N ALA A 58 -9.65 2.66 25.98
CA ALA A 58 -9.35 3.65 27.00
C ALA A 58 -8.92 5.01 26.43
N MET A 59 -8.71 5.14 25.13
CA MET A 59 -8.40 6.42 24.52
C MET A 59 -9.62 7.35 24.66
N ASP A 60 -9.44 8.45 25.39
CA ASP A 60 -10.42 9.51 25.43
C ASP A 60 -10.36 10.30 24.13
N LEU A 61 -11.32 10.08 23.26
CA LEU A 61 -11.47 10.86 22.02
C LEU A 61 -12.24 12.17 22.25
N GLY A 62 -12.39 12.56 23.51
CA GLY A 62 -13.12 13.74 23.90
C GLY A 62 -14.64 13.53 23.89
N LYS A 63 -15.39 14.62 23.72
CA LYS A 63 -16.87 14.58 23.73
C LYS A 63 -17.50 14.16 22.41
N GLU A 64 -16.69 13.89 21.39
CA GLU A 64 -17.16 13.46 20.08
C GLU A 64 -17.32 11.95 20.02
N PRO A 65 -18.32 11.44 19.28
CA PRO A 65 -18.46 10.01 19.08
C PRO A 65 -17.25 9.44 18.30
N TRP A 66 -16.91 8.20 18.56
CA TRP A 66 -15.90 7.47 17.78
C TRP A 66 -16.22 7.53 16.29
N PRO A 67 -15.23 7.81 15.44
CA PRO A 67 -15.42 7.70 13.99
C PRO A 67 -15.73 6.25 13.61
N GLU A 68 -16.30 6.07 12.44
CA GLU A 68 -16.47 4.74 11.86
C GLU A 68 -15.09 4.07 11.68
N LEU A 69 -14.98 2.84 12.12
CA LEU A 69 -13.75 2.04 12.02
C LEU A 69 -14.05 0.68 11.39
N LEU A 70 -13.18 0.25 10.51
CA LEU A 70 -13.13 -1.11 10.00
C LEU A 70 -12.32 -1.96 10.97
N VAL A 71 -12.82 -3.15 11.27
CA VAL A 71 -12.07 -4.21 11.97
C VAL A 71 -11.89 -5.34 10.97
N THR A 72 -10.66 -5.74 10.70
CA THR A 72 -10.34 -6.76 9.70
C THR A 72 -9.37 -7.79 10.26
N GLU A 73 -9.29 -8.94 9.62
CA GLU A 73 -8.28 -9.94 9.92
C GLU A 73 -6.86 -9.38 9.76
N TYR A 74 -5.92 -9.90 10.54
CA TYR A 74 -4.50 -9.61 10.35
C TYR A 74 -3.92 -10.53 9.27
N LEU A 75 -3.33 -9.96 8.25
CA LEU A 75 -2.72 -10.69 7.14
C LEU A 75 -1.20 -10.76 7.34
N PRO A 76 -0.60 -11.94 7.55
CA PRO A 76 0.82 -12.06 7.86
C PRO A 76 1.73 -12.10 6.64
N GLY A 77 1.17 -12.37 5.45
CA GLY A 77 1.95 -12.66 4.26
C GLY A 77 2.54 -11.45 3.54
N MET A 78 3.07 -11.70 2.36
CA MET A 78 3.70 -10.68 1.51
C MET A 78 2.69 -9.64 1.04
N GLU A 79 3.12 -8.38 0.99
CA GLU A 79 2.32 -7.26 0.55
C GLU A 79 2.65 -6.85 -0.89
N TYR A 80 1.63 -6.55 -1.66
CA TYR A 80 1.71 -6.11 -3.05
C TYR A 80 1.01 -4.78 -3.25
N SER A 81 1.58 -3.93 -4.10
CA SER A 81 0.86 -2.84 -4.75
C SER A 81 0.65 -3.20 -6.20
N VAL A 82 -0.53 -2.98 -6.72
CA VAL A 82 -0.84 -3.18 -8.13
C VAL A 82 -1.20 -1.83 -8.72
N ASP A 83 -0.35 -1.34 -9.63
CA ASP A 83 -0.63 -0.13 -10.40
C ASP A 83 -1.48 -0.52 -11.60
N ALA A 84 -2.50 0.26 -11.91
CA ALA A 84 -3.41 -0.07 -12.99
C ALA A 84 -3.85 1.17 -13.78
N PHE A 85 -4.20 0.91 -15.03
CA PHE A 85 -4.91 1.81 -15.92
C PHE A 85 -6.16 1.11 -16.47
N LEU A 86 -7.26 1.85 -16.55
CA LEU A 86 -8.48 1.47 -17.27
C LEU A 86 -8.95 2.61 -18.16
N GLY A 87 -9.06 2.31 -19.45
CA GLY A 87 -9.60 3.17 -20.49
C GLY A 87 -10.78 2.50 -21.22
N GLU A 88 -11.28 3.15 -22.27
CA GLU A 88 -12.39 2.61 -23.08
C GLU A 88 -11.98 1.37 -23.89
N ALA A 89 -10.76 1.37 -24.40
CA ALA A 89 -10.23 0.26 -25.22
C ALA A 89 -9.78 -0.95 -24.39
N GLY A 90 -9.58 -0.80 -23.06
CA GLY A 90 -9.10 -1.89 -22.22
C GLY A 90 -8.37 -1.40 -20.99
N GLY A 91 -7.56 -2.27 -20.39
CA GLY A 91 -6.79 -1.93 -19.19
C GLY A 91 -5.58 -2.82 -18.98
N VAL A 92 -4.64 -2.33 -18.21
CA VAL A 92 -3.43 -3.04 -17.81
C VAL A 92 -3.20 -2.87 -16.32
N ALA A 93 -2.64 -3.90 -15.67
CA ALA A 93 -2.29 -3.88 -14.26
C ALA A 93 -0.89 -4.48 -14.05
N VAL A 94 -0.11 -3.84 -13.19
CA VAL A 94 1.30 -4.19 -12.92
C VAL A 94 1.47 -4.48 -11.44
N PRO A 95 1.54 -5.76 -11.04
CA PRO A 95 1.82 -6.16 -9.67
C PRO A 95 3.27 -5.87 -9.28
N ARG A 96 3.43 -5.33 -8.09
CA ARG A 96 4.73 -5.04 -7.48
C ARG A 96 4.76 -5.56 -6.06
N ARG A 97 5.65 -6.49 -5.78
CA ARG A 97 5.92 -6.93 -4.41
C ARG A 97 6.61 -5.81 -3.62
N ARG A 98 6.18 -5.60 -2.40
CA ARG A 98 6.72 -4.58 -1.50
C ARG A 98 7.77 -5.20 -0.58
N ASP A 99 9.02 -5.23 -1.03
CA ASP A 99 10.12 -5.93 -0.34
C ASP A 99 10.63 -5.21 0.90
N HIS A 100 10.58 -3.88 0.89
CA HIS A 100 10.94 -3.05 2.03
C HIS A 100 10.02 -1.85 2.13
N ILE A 101 9.32 -1.75 3.27
CA ILE A 101 8.34 -0.69 3.54
C ILE A 101 8.82 0.12 4.75
N ARG A 102 8.72 1.44 4.66
CA ARG A 102 8.93 2.37 5.78
C ARG A 102 7.76 3.35 5.82
N SER A 103 7.06 3.40 6.95
CA SER A 103 5.91 4.30 7.14
C SER A 103 4.90 4.26 5.98
N GLY A 104 4.56 3.06 5.50
CA GLY A 104 3.65 2.84 4.40
C GLY A 104 4.20 3.11 2.99
N ILE A 105 5.47 3.53 2.87
CA ILE A 105 6.12 3.82 1.58
C ILE A 105 7.04 2.66 1.20
N SER A 106 6.96 2.19 -0.05
CA SER A 106 7.90 1.19 -0.57
C SER A 106 9.26 1.82 -0.84
N PHE A 107 10.30 1.32 -0.18
CA PHE A 107 11.71 1.66 -0.42
C PHE A 107 12.38 0.69 -1.37
N ARG A 108 11.98 -0.58 -1.32
CA ARG A 108 12.34 -1.57 -2.34
C ARG A 108 11.07 -2.27 -2.80
N THR A 109 10.92 -2.42 -4.09
CA THR A 109 9.78 -3.12 -4.70
C THR A 109 10.24 -3.84 -5.97
N THR A 110 9.71 -5.03 -6.16
CA THR A 110 10.02 -5.88 -7.33
C THR A 110 8.77 -6.00 -8.20
N VAL A 111 8.90 -5.64 -9.47
CA VAL A 111 7.85 -5.90 -10.47
C VAL A 111 7.92 -7.37 -10.85
N GLU A 112 6.80 -8.08 -10.71
CA GLU A 112 6.70 -9.51 -11.04
C GLU A 112 5.33 -9.85 -11.61
N ALA A 113 5.32 -10.88 -12.45
CA ALA A 113 4.08 -11.37 -13.05
C ALA A 113 3.23 -12.10 -11.98
N ARG A 114 2.07 -11.56 -11.68
CA ARG A 114 1.03 -12.12 -10.80
C ARG A 114 -0.31 -11.89 -11.48
N GLU A 115 -0.67 -12.80 -12.38
CA GLU A 115 -1.90 -12.70 -13.18
C GLU A 115 -3.14 -12.61 -12.30
N ASP A 116 -3.19 -13.38 -11.21
CA ASP A 116 -4.26 -13.35 -10.21
C ASP A 116 -4.50 -11.95 -9.65
N LEU A 117 -3.44 -11.22 -9.32
CA LEU A 117 -3.53 -9.83 -8.80
C LEU A 117 -3.91 -8.84 -9.90
N SER A 118 -3.40 -9.04 -11.12
CA SER A 118 -3.75 -8.19 -12.27
C SER A 118 -5.23 -8.31 -12.61
N GLU A 119 -5.72 -9.53 -12.75
CA GLU A 119 -7.14 -9.80 -13.05
C GLU A 119 -8.06 -9.27 -11.95
N ALA A 120 -7.74 -9.55 -10.67
CA ALA A 120 -8.52 -9.06 -9.53
C ALA A 120 -8.59 -7.53 -9.51
N THR A 121 -7.46 -6.86 -9.80
CA THR A 121 -7.38 -5.38 -9.85
C THR A 121 -8.25 -4.81 -10.97
N LEU A 122 -8.14 -5.35 -12.19
CA LEU A 122 -8.92 -4.88 -13.33
C LEU A 122 -10.41 -5.17 -13.15
N LEU A 123 -10.76 -6.34 -12.63
CA LEU A 123 -12.13 -6.70 -12.33
C LEU A 123 -12.76 -5.76 -11.29
N ALA A 124 -12.07 -5.56 -10.17
CA ALA A 124 -12.51 -4.65 -9.11
C ALA A 124 -12.61 -3.21 -9.62
N GLY A 125 -11.62 -2.76 -10.40
CA GLY A 125 -11.64 -1.43 -11.02
C GLY A 125 -12.85 -1.19 -11.89
N ARG A 126 -13.22 -2.17 -12.75
CA ARG A 126 -14.43 -2.09 -13.58
C ARG A 126 -15.71 -2.05 -12.74
N HIS A 127 -15.81 -2.90 -11.71
CA HIS A 127 -17.00 -2.93 -10.83
C HIS A 127 -17.18 -1.63 -10.04
N LEU A 128 -16.08 -0.98 -9.65
CA LEU A 128 -16.10 0.30 -8.94
C LEU A 128 -16.21 1.51 -9.89
N GLY A 129 -16.26 1.30 -11.21
CA GLY A 129 -16.30 2.37 -12.19
C GLY A 129 -15.02 3.21 -12.23
N LEU A 130 -13.88 2.66 -11.82
CA LEU A 130 -12.61 3.37 -11.89
C LEU A 130 -12.15 3.51 -13.34
N ARG A 131 -11.57 4.67 -13.64
CA ARG A 131 -10.95 4.99 -14.94
C ARG A 131 -9.59 5.64 -14.71
N PHE A 132 -8.80 5.69 -15.77
CA PHE A 132 -7.45 6.26 -15.78
C PHE A 132 -6.50 5.49 -14.85
N ALA A 133 -5.55 6.19 -14.23
CA ALA A 133 -4.55 5.58 -13.35
C ALA A 133 -5.05 5.45 -11.91
N PHE A 134 -5.01 4.25 -11.38
CA PHE A 134 -5.37 3.92 -9.99
C PHE A 134 -4.51 2.76 -9.49
N GLY A 135 -4.74 2.33 -8.27
CA GLY A 135 -4.08 1.13 -7.76
C GLY A 135 -4.78 0.49 -6.59
N PHE A 136 -4.47 -0.78 -6.39
CA PHE A 136 -4.89 -1.55 -5.23
C PHE A 136 -3.66 -2.00 -4.43
N GLN A 137 -3.87 -2.26 -3.15
CA GLN A 137 -2.91 -3.00 -2.34
C GLN A 137 -3.54 -4.31 -1.88
N PHE A 138 -2.73 -5.35 -1.91
CA PHE A 138 -3.10 -6.70 -1.46
C PHE A 138 -2.07 -7.17 -0.45
N LYS A 139 -2.50 -8.05 0.42
CA LYS A 139 -1.61 -8.80 1.29
C LYS A 139 -2.03 -10.25 1.31
N LEU A 140 -1.08 -11.16 1.38
CA LEU A 140 -1.38 -12.58 1.40
C LEU A 140 -1.82 -13.01 2.81
N ASP A 141 -2.82 -13.87 2.86
CA ASP A 141 -3.22 -14.53 4.09
C ASP A 141 -2.28 -15.70 4.43
N THR A 142 -2.63 -16.48 5.44
CA THR A 142 -1.85 -17.65 5.90
C THR A 142 -1.78 -18.77 4.86
N GLU A 143 -2.71 -18.81 3.92
CA GLU A 143 -2.76 -19.79 2.83
C GLU A 143 -2.11 -19.30 1.55
N GLY A 144 -1.57 -18.06 1.59
CA GLY A 144 -0.96 -17.40 0.43
C GLY A 144 -1.98 -16.80 -0.55
N GLN A 145 -3.25 -16.70 -0.15
CA GLN A 145 -4.29 -16.10 -0.97
C GLN A 145 -4.28 -14.57 -0.84
N PRO A 146 -4.43 -13.83 -1.93
CA PRO A 146 -4.44 -12.38 -1.88
C PRO A 146 -5.76 -11.83 -1.30
N ARG A 147 -5.63 -10.94 -0.33
CA ARG A 147 -6.72 -10.18 0.27
C ARG A 147 -6.52 -8.70 -0.01
N VAL A 148 -7.58 -8.00 -0.35
CA VAL A 148 -7.53 -6.57 -0.60
C VAL A 148 -7.27 -5.81 0.70
N LEU A 149 -6.26 -4.94 0.71
CA LEU A 149 -5.99 -4.01 1.81
C LEU A 149 -6.67 -2.66 1.60
N GLU A 150 -6.49 -2.09 0.42
CA GLU A 150 -7.02 -0.77 0.08
C GLU A 150 -7.12 -0.56 -1.43
N CYS A 151 -8.02 0.35 -1.82
CA CYS A 151 -8.11 0.91 -3.15
C CYS A 151 -7.63 2.37 -3.12
N ASN A 152 -6.76 2.71 -4.05
CA ASN A 152 -6.27 4.07 -4.26
C ASN A 152 -6.76 4.58 -5.61
N PRO A 153 -7.88 5.33 -5.70
CA PRO A 153 -8.42 5.84 -6.96
C PRO A 153 -7.61 7.03 -7.48
N ARG A 154 -6.29 6.87 -7.49
CA ARG A 154 -5.29 7.87 -7.88
C ARG A 154 -3.94 7.22 -8.16
N VAL A 155 -3.03 8.00 -8.72
CA VAL A 155 -1.62 7.61 -8.87
C VAL A 155 -1.01 7.26 -7.50
N GLN A 156 -0.42 6.09 -7.40
CA GLN A 156 0.29 5.64 -6.20
C GLN A 156 1.71 6.21 -6.13
N GLY A 157 2.23 6.39 -4.91
CA GLY A 157 3.53 7.04 -4.68
C GLY A 157 4.76 6.31 -5.26
N THR A 158 4.63 5.06 -5.68
CA THR A 158 5.72 4.27 -6.27
C THR A 158 5.34 3.74 -7.66
N MET A 159 4.30 4.30 -8.32
CA MET A 159 3.86 3.92 -9.66
C MET A 159 4.93 4.13 -10.74
N VAL A 160 5.93 4.97 -10.46
CA VAL A 160 7.12 5.13 -11.32
C VAL A 160 7.84 3.81 -11.57
N ALA A 161 7.79 2.85 -10.63
CA ALA A 161 8.41 1.55 -10.81
C ALA A 161 7.77 0.75 -11.95
N SER A 162 6.44 0.84 -12.12
CA SER A 162 5.72 0.25 -13.26
C SER A 162 6.09 0.92 -14.58
N ALA A 163 6.24 2.26 -14.58
CA ALA A 163 6.68 3.01 -15.75
C ALA A 163 8.10 2.61 -16.20
N LEU A 164 9.03 2.46 -15.24
CA LEU A 164 10.39 2.00 -15.52
C LEU A 164 10.44 0.54 -15.98
N ALA A 165 9.46 -0.27 -15.62
CA ALA A 165 9.30 -1.63 -16.12
C ALA A 165 8.58 -1.72 -17.49
N GLY A 166 8.25 -0.59 -18.10
CA GLY A 166 7.68 -0.52 -19.45
C GLY A 166 6.19 -0.20 -19.54
N VAL A 167 5.48 -0.11 -18.40
CA VAL A 167 4.04 0.21 -18.37
C VAL A 167 3.81 1.52 -17.61
N ASN A 168 3.68 2.60 -18.34
CA ASN A 168 3.44 3.93 -17.77
C ASN A 168 1.94 4.23 -17.67
N CYS A 169 1.28 3.72 -16.62
CA CYS A 169 -0.15 3.95 -16.37
C CYS A 169 -0.52 5.43 -16.32
N ILE A 170 0.41 6.31 -15.92
CA ILE A 170 0.16 7.76 -15.88
C ILE A 170 0.07 8.33 -17.29
N TRP A 171 0.99 7.91 -18.17
CA TRP A 171 0.97 8.36 -19.56
C TRP A 171 -0.24 7.84 -20.32
N LEU A 172 -0.59 6.55 -20.13
CA LEU A 172 -1.82 5.98 -20.68
C LEU A 172 -3.07 6.78 -20.26
N ALA A 173 -3.10 7.21 -18.99
CA ALA A 173 -4.20 8.06 -18.50
C ALA A 173 -4.24 9.44 -19.19
N VAL A 174 -3.09 10.02 -19.52
CA VAL A 174 -3.01 11.28 -20.26
C VAL A 174 -3.50 11.10 -21.71
N GLU A 175 -3.06 10.06 -22.41
CA GLU A 175 -3.49 9.75 -23.77
C GLU A 175 -5.00 9.55 -23.84
N GLU A 176 -5.55 8.73 -22.94
CA GLU A 176 -7.01 8.53 -22.83
C GLU A 176 -7.76 9.84 -22.57
N ALA A 177 -7.26 10.70 -21.67
CA ALA A 177 -7.86 11.99 -21.37
C ALA A 177 -7.81 12.96 -22.55
N MET A 178 -6.84 12.81 -23.45
CA MET A 178 -6.73 13.58 -24.69
C MET A 178 -7.58 13.00 -25.84
N GLY A 179 -8.40 11.98 -25.58
CA GLY A 179 -9.22 11.33 -26.58
C GLY A 179 -8.45 10.37 -27.49
N GLN A 180 -7.25 9.97 -27.11
CA GLN A 180 -6.51 8.91 -27.77
C GLN A 180 -6.93 7.57 -27.17
N ALA A 181 -6.90 6.49 -27.95
CA ALA A 181 -7.15 5.12 -27.48
C ALA A 181 -5.79 4.44 -27.29
N PRO A 182 -5.20 4.47 -26.09
CA PRO A 182 -3.90 3.83 -25.87
C PRO A 182 -4.02 2.31 -26.06
N GLY A 183 -3.10 1.74 -26.84
CA GLY A 183 -2.99 0.30 -27.02
C GLY A 183 -2.51 -0.34 -25.73
N VAL A 184 -3.33 -1.17 -25.10
CA VAL A 184 -2.99 -1.84 -23.85
C VAL A 184 -2.90 -3.35 -23.98
N GLU A 185 -3.31 -3.90 -25.11
CA GLU A 185 -3.45 -5.35 -25.34
C GLU A 185 -2.11 -6.10 -25.31
N ASP A 186 -1.05 -5.45 -25.77
CA ASP A 186 0.30 -6.01 -25.82
C ASP A 186 1.23 -5.49 -24.71
N LEU A 187 0.69 -4.68 -23.79
CA LEU A 187 1.49 -4.12 -22.70
C LEU A 187 1.77 -5.17 -21.63
N CYS A 188 3.03 -5.49 -21.50
CA CYS A 188 3.55 -6.37 -20.47
C CYS A 188 4.69 -5.69 -19.72
N ALA A 189 4.58 -5.61 -18.40
CA ALA A 189 5.66 -5.09 -17.59
C ALA A 189 6.85 -6.05 -17.59
N GLY A 190 8.04 -5.52 -17.85
CA GLY A 190 9.29 -6.24 -17.63
C GLY A 190 9.53 -6.51 -16.15
N LYS A 191 10.41 -7.47 -15.85
CA LYS A 191 10.88 -7.70 -14.48
C LYS A 191 11.86 -6.60 -14.09
N GLY A 192 11.81 -6.16 -12.83
CA GLY A 192 12.77 -5.18 -12.33
C GLY A 192 12.61 -4.92 -10.85
N GLU A 193 13.67 -4.44 -10.24
CA GLU A 193 13.66 -3.93 -8.88
C GLU A 193 13.78 -2.41 -8.90
N PHE A 194 12.95 -1.74 -8.11
CA PHE A 194 13.04 -0.31 -7.88
C PHE A 194 13.51 -0.07 -6.44
N HIS A 195 14.54 0.73 -6.30
CA HIS A 195 15.10 1.16 -5.03
C HIS A 195 14.89 2.65 -4.85
N ARG A 196 14.29 3.04 -3.74
CA ARG A 196 14.18 4.43 -3.31
C ARG A 196 15.30 4.73 -2.33
N TYR A 197 15.96 5.86 -2.51
CA TYR A 197 16.94 6.39 -1.56
C TYR A 197 16.55 7.80 -1.10
N TRP A 198 17.09 8.21 0.02
CA TRP A 198 17.00 9.57 0.50
C TRP A 198 18.25 10.33 0.04
N GLY A 199 18.03 11.48 -0.59
CA GLY A 199 19.07 12.41 -0.91
C GLY A 199 19.08 13.57 0.08
N GLY A 200 20.13 14.37 0.04
CA GLY A 200 20.26 15.60 0.81
C GLY A 200 20.96 16.67 0.00
N VAL A 201 20.64 17.91 0.27
CA VAL A 201 21.36 19.07 -0.24
C VAL A 201 21.99 19.80 0.92
N ASN A 202 23.18 20.36 0.72
CA ASN A 202 23.82 21.24 1.68
C ASN A 202 23.89 22.66 1.09
N GLU A 203 23.38 23.62 1.83
CA GLU A 203 23.47 25.03 1.46
C GLU A 203 24.65 25.63 2.23
N VAL A 204 25.66 26.11 1.49
CA VAL A 204 26.82 26.79 2.04
C VAL A 204 26.89 28.17 1.41
N GLY A 205 26.49 29.17 2.16
CA GLY A 205 26.33 30.54 1.62
C GLY A 205 25.17 30.63 0.64
N GLN A 206 25.44 30.98 -0.62
CA GLN A 206 24.43 30.99 -1.70
C GLN A 206 24.52 29.77 -2.63
N ASP A 207 25.44 28.84 -2.36
CA ASP A 207 25.62 27.65 -3.18
C ASP A 207 24.86 26.46 -2.58
N ILE A 208 24.01 25.86 -3.41
CA ILE A 208 23.32 24.59 -3.10
C ILE A 208 24.17 23.45 -3.69
N ARG A 209 24.59 22.51 -2.87
CA ARG A 209 25.35 21.33 -3.29
C ARG A 209 24.55 20.07 -3.01
N ASP A 210 24.36 19.24 -4.03
CA ASP A 210 23.74 17.93 -3.91
C ASP A 210 24.80 16.91 -3.46
N PHE A 211 24.59 16.26 -2.32
CA PHE A 211 25.49 15.24 -1.79
C PHE A 211 25.60 14.00 -2.69
N ASN A 212 24.65 13.75 -3.57
CA ASN A 212 24.68 12.60 -4.45
C ASN A 212 25.62 12.79 -5.66
N ASN A 213 26.06 14.02 -5.93
CA ASN A 213 26.97 14.36 -7.03
C ASN A 213 28.37 14.81 -6.55
N ALA A 214 28.67 14.67 -5.26
CA ALA A 214 29.98 14.96 -4.70
C ALA A 214 30.87 13.70 -4.73
N ALA A 215 31.30 13.31 -5.92
CA ALA A 215 32.38 12.36 -6.15
C ALA A 215 33.50 13.01 -6.95
#